data_4200a64af40d256c4403fdefee4ed9a7
#
_entry.id   4200a64af40d256c4403fdefee4ed9a7
#
_cell.length_a   1.000
_cell.length_b   1.000
_cell.length_c   1.000
_cell.angle_alpha   90.00
_cell.angle_beta   90.00
_cell.angle_gamma   90.00
#
_symmetry.space_group_name_H-M   'P 1'
#
loop_
_entity.id
_entity.type
_entity.pdbx_description
1 polymer ?
#
loop_
_entity_poly.entity_id
_entity_poly.type
_entity_poly.pdbx_seq_one_letter_code
_entity_poly.pdbx_strand_id
1 'polypeptide(L)'
;MDGYFVGNTIGDAGISAINIAYPIVALIQALGTGIGMGGAVYYSINAAEKKGKRAEEFIATSWWLLVIVSVISTIIIYSFSSKILGLLGADGIILTNATDYIKIIALGAILQILGTGMMPFIRNYGNSFWSMFAMVGGFITNIVLDFIFVWIYEMGMKGAATATIAGQGVTAAIAIIYALYNKKFYVYVYLKKCKKKCVALYSE
;
A
#
# COMPACT_ATOMS: atom_id res chain seq x y z
N MET A 1 2.06 14.87 5.08
CA MET A 1 3.09 15.83 4.66
C MET A 1 2.74 16.52 3.35
N ASP A 2 2.22 15.79 2.38
CA ASP A 2 1.76 16.33 1.09
C ASP A 2 0.92 17.62 1.24
N GLY A 3 -0.01 17.65 2.22
CA GLY A 3 -0.86 18.83 2.48
C GLY A 3 -0.10 20.10 2.85
N TYR A 4 1.06 20.01 3.49
CA TYR A 4 1.89 21.17 3.81
C TYR A 4 2.52 21.77 2.54
N PHE A 5 3.11 20.94 1.71
CA PHE A 5 3.76 21.39 0.47
C PHE A 5 2.73 21.88 -0.54
N VAL A 6 1.64 21.12 -0.73
CA VAL A 6 0.55 21.47 -1.66
C VAL A 6 -0.18 22.73 -1.20
N GLY A 7 -0.39 22.90 0.10
CA GLY A 7 -1.03 24.10 0.65
C GLY A 7 -0.24 25.38 0.40
N ASN A 8 1.10 25.31 0.47
CA ASN A 8 1.96 26.46 0.20
C ASN A 8 2.15 26.76 -1.30
N THR A 9 1.91 25.79 -2.19
CA THR A 9 2.12 25.97 -3.64
C THR A 9 0.82 26.14 -4.42
N ILE A 10 -0.26 25.43 -4.06
CA ILE A 10 -1.57 25.47 -4.76
C ILE A 10 -2.61 26.22 -3.94
N GLY A 11 -2.40 26.36 -2.62
CA GLY A 11 -3.33 27.00 -1.72
C GLY A 11 -4.50 26.10 -1.28
N ASP A 12 -5.61 26.74 -0.87
CA ASP A 12 -6.77 26.07 -0.24
C ASP A 12 -7.42 25.01 -1.12
N ALA A 13 -7.43 25.21 -2.45
CA ALA A 13 -7.99 24.25 -3.38
C ALA A 13 -7.20 22.93 -3.40
N GLY A 14 -5.87 23.00 -3.25
CA GLY A 14 -5.01 21.83 -3.17
C GLY A 14 -5.22 21.05 -1.86
N ILE A 15 -5.30 21.77 -0.72
CA ILE A 15 -5.58 21.15 0.59
C ILE A 15 -6.94 20.45 0.58
N SER A 16 -7.97 21.14 0.06
CA SER A 16 -9.31 20.58 -0.05
C SER A 16 -9.34 19.32 -0.92
N ALA A 17 -8.61 19.31 -2.03
CA ALA A 17 -8.49 18.16 -2.92
C ALA A 17 -7.86 16.94 -2.21
N ILE A 18 -6.77 17.14 -1.43
CA ILE A 18 -6.15 16.07 -0.65
C ILE A 18 -7.10 15.55 0.42
N ASN A 19 -7.79 16.43 1.14
CA ASN A 19 -8.72 16.02 2.21
C ASN A 19 -9.88 15.19 1.67
N ILE A 20 -10.44 15.54 0.51
CA ILE A 20 -11.51 14.77 -0.14
C ILE A 20 -10.96 13.44 -0.72
N ALA A 21 -9.71 13.41 -1.17
CA ALA A 21 -9.05 12.21 -1.67
C ALA A 21 -8.63 11.23 -0.56
N TYR A 22 -8.41 11.73 0.66
CA TYR A 22 -7.88 10.96 1.80
C TYR A 22 -8.66 9.68 2.13
N PRO A 23 -10.01 9.63 2.14
CA PRO A 23 -10.75 8.39 2.40
C PRO A 23 -10.40 7.26 1.42
N ILE A 24 -10.12 7.58 0.15
CA ILE A 24 -9.74 6.59 -0.86
C ILE A 24 -8.34 6.04 -0.55
N VAL A 25 -7.40 6.92 -0.22
CA VAL A 25 -6.03 6.52 0.17
C VAL A 25 -6.04 5.67 1.45
N ALA A 26 -6.85 6.07 2.43
CA ALA A 26 -7.04 5.32 3.67
C ALA A 26 -7.65 3.93 3.43
N LEU A 27 -8.60 3.81 2.50
CA LEU A 27 -9.17 2.52 2.10
C LEU A 27 -8.11 1.60 1.50
N ILE A 28 -7.28 2.10 0.58
CA ILE A 28 -6.17 1.33 -0.01
C ILE A 28 -5.24 0.81 1.09
N GLN A 29 -4.87 1.67 2.03
CA GLN A 29 -4.00 1.31 3.16
C GLN A 29 -4.67 0.29 4.09
N ALA A 30 -5.95 0.45 4.38
CA ALA A 30 -6.72 -0.46 5.23
C ALA A 30 -6.81 -1.87 4.62
N LEU A 31 -7.00 -1.98 3.31
CA LEU A 31 -7.00 -3.26 2.59
C LEU A 31 -5.65 -3.98 2.74
N GLY A 32 -4.54 -3.29 2.51
CA GLY A 32 -3.21 -3.85 2.68
C GLY A 32 -2.95 -4.31 4.12
N THR A 33 -3.18 -3.41 5.08
CA THR A 33 -2.92 -3.68 6.50
C THR A 33 -3.85 -4.78 7.04
N GLY A 34 -5.13 -4.77 6.67
CA GLY A 34 -6.12 -5.75 7.14
C GLY A 34 -5.80 -7.16 6.68
N ILE A 35 -5.52 -7.35 5.38
CA ILE A 35 -5.12 -8.65 4.83
C ILE A 35 -3.80 -9.11 5.43
N GLY A 36 -2.81 -8.21 5.51
CA GLY A 36 -1.50 -8.52 6.09
C GLY A 36 -1.57 -8.91 7.55
N MET A 37 -2.34 -8.19 8.35
CA MET A 37 -2.50 -8.47 9.79
C MET A 37 -3.27 -9.78 10.03
N GLY A 38 -4.36 -10.02 9.29
CA GLY A 38 -5.10 -11.28 9.36
C GLY A 38 -4.21 -12.48 9.06
N GLY A 39 -3.50 -12.45 7.94
CA GLY A 39 -2.57 -13.51 7.56
C GLY A 39 -1.42 -13.71 8.57
N ALA A 40 -0.87 -12.62 9.10
CA ALA A 40 0.22 -12.66 10.08
C ALA A 40 -0.22 -13.26 11.43
N VAL A 41 -1.47 -13.01 11.86
CA VAL A 41 -2.03 -13.61 13.09
C VAL A 41 -2.19 -15.12 12.92
N TYR A 42 -2.82 -15.57 11.81
CA TYR A 42 -2.96 -17.01 11.54
C TYR A 42 -1.62 -17.71 11.36
N TYR A 43 -0.64 -17.04 10.72
CA TYR A 43 0.73 -17.53 10.68
C TYR A 43 1.27 -17.79 12.09
N SER A 44 1.16 -16.81 12.99
CA SER A 44 1.71 -16.90 14.34
C SER A 44 1.06 -18.03 15.17
N ILE A 45 -0.27 -18.19 15.07
CA ILE A 45 -1.00 -19.26 15.76
C ILE A 45 -0.51 -20.64 15.28
N ASN A 46 -0.46 -20.86 13.96
CA ASN A 46 -0.04 -22.14 13.41
C ASN A 46 1.47 -22.42 13.65
N ALA A 47 2.30 -21.40 13.69
CA ALA A 47 3.71 -21.53 14.03
C ALA A 47 3.90 -21.94 15.52
N ALA A 48 3.12 -21.37 16.44
CA ALA A 48 3.14 -21.73 17.84
C ALA A 48 2.67 -23.18 18.08
N GLU A 49 1.68 -23.65 17.32
CA GLU A 49 1.20 -25.03 17.35
C GLU A 49 2.14 -26.04 16.66
N LYS A 50 3.33 -25.60 16.23
CA LYS A 50 4.32 -26.41 15.48
C LYS A 50 3.81 -26.98 14.15
N LYS A 51 2.76 -26.37 13.57
CA LYS A 51 2.20 -26.70 12.26
C LYS A 51 2.88 -25.89 11.15
N GLY A 52 4.20 -26.00 11.01
CA GLY A 52 5.00 -25.14 10.14
C GLY A 52 4.53 -25.08 8.68
N LYS A 53 4.10 -26.21 8.10
CA LYS A 53 3.57 -26.23 6.72
C LYS A 53 2.30 -25.39 6.58
N ARG A 54 1.38 -25.43 7.54
CA ARG A 54 0.13 -24.68 7.53
C ARG A 54 0.40 -23.18 7.75
N ALA A 55 1.36 -22.84 8.59
CA ALA A 55 1.80 -21.46 8.78
C ALA A 55 2.34 -20.85 7.47
N GLU A 56 3.18 -21.60 6.73
CA GLU A 56 3.71 -21.15 5.43
C GLU A 56 2.60 -20.98 4.37
N GLU A 57 1.55 -21.83 4.40
CA GLU A 57 0.41 -21.71 3.51
C GLU A 57 -0.35 -20.38 3.73
N PHE A 58 -0.49 -19.91 4.97
CA PHE A 58 -1.12 -18.63 5.26
C PHE A 58 -0.33 -17.44 4.70
N ILE A 59 1.00 -17.48 4.76
CA ILE A 59 1.83 -16.42 4.15
C ILE A 59 1.59 -16.38 2.64
N ALA A 60 1.68 -17.53 1.98
CA ALA A 60 1.52 -17.61 0.53
C ALA A 60 0.12 -17.16 0.08
N THR A 61 -0.93 -17.57 0.82
CA THR A 61 -2.32 -17.18 0.53
C THR A 61 -2.53 -15.68 0.71
N SER A 62 -2.01 -15.11 1.80
CA SER A 62 -2.10 -13.68 2.05
C SER A 62 -1.37 -12.86 1.01
N TRP A 63 -0.19 -13.32 0.55
CA TRP A 63 0.54 -12.68 -0.54
C TRP A 63 -0.29 -12.62 -1.83
N TRP A 64 -0.88 -13.75 -2.24
CA TRP A 64 -1.74 -13.80 -3.42
C TRP A 64 -2.97 -12.90 -3.27
N LEU A 65 -3.58 -12.90 -2.09
CA LEU A 65 -4.73 -12.05 -1.82
C LEU A 65 -4.36 -10.56 -1.90
N LEU A 66 -3.19 -10.16 -1.36
CA LEU A 66 -2.67 -8.80 -1.50
C LEU A 66 -2.47 -8.42 -2.97
N VAL A 67 -1.89 -9.31 -3.80
CA VAL A 67 -1.71 -9.06 -5.23
C VAL A 67 -3.04 -8.92 -5.95
N ILE A 68 -3.98 -9.83 -5.72
CA ILE A 68 -5.31 -9.79 -6.37
C ILE A 68 -6.06 -8.52 -5.98
N VAL A 69 -6.13 -8.22 -4.67
CA VAL A 69 -6.84 -7.05 -4.16
C VAL A 69 -6.17 -5.76 -4.64
N SER A 70 -4.85 -5.70 -4.74
CA SER A 70 -4.14 -4.52 -5.24
C SER A 70 -4.48 -4.24 -6.71
N VAL A 71 -4.50 -5.27 -7.56
CA VAL A 71 -4.86 -5.13 -8.97
C VAL A 71 -6.32 -4.70 -9.13
N ILE A 72 -7.24 -5.34 -8.41
CA ILE A 72 -8.68 -4.99 -8.44
C ILE A 72 -8.88 -3.55 -7.97
N SER A 73 -8.27 -3.17 -6.85
CA SER A 73 -8.36 -1.81 -6.30
C SER A 73 -7.81 -0.76 -7.28
N THR A 74 -6.68 -1.05 -7.93
CA THR A 74 -6.11 -0.17 -8.97
C THR A 74 -7.10 0.06 -10.11
N ILE A 75 -7.68 -1.01 -10.65
CA ILE A 75 -8.63 -0.92 -11.78
C ILE A 75 -9.88 -0.13 -11.37
N ILE A 76 -10.47 -0.44 -10.22
CA ILE A 76 -11.69 0.23 -9.75
C ILE A 76 -11.43 1.71 -9.48
N ILE A 77 -10.40 2.03 -8.70
CA ILE A 77 -10.13 3.41 -8.29
C ILE A 77 -9.72 4.25 -9.50
N TYR A 78 -8.86 3.72 -10.38
CA TYR A 78 -8.44 4.44 -11.60
C TYR A 78 -9.63 4.75 -12.53
N SER A 79 -10.51 3.76 -12.75
CA SER A 79 -11.65 3.90 -13.67
C SER A 79 -12.77 4.78 -13.11
N PHE A 80 -12.99 4.75 -11.80
CA PHE A 80 -14.10 5.45 -11.16
C PHE A 80 -13.67 6.66 -10.31
N SER A 81 -12.40 7.07 -10.34
CA SER A 81 -11.85 8.15 -9.52
C SER A 81 -12.71 9.41 -9.50
N SER A 82 -13.05 9.96 -10.67
CA SER A 82 -13.83 11.19 -10.80
C SER A 82 -15.26 11.04 -10.25
N LYS A 83 -15.91 9.87 -10.47
CA LYS A 83 -17.26 9.61 -9.96
C LYS A 83 -17.26 9.50 -8.43
N ILE A 84 -16.28 8.77 -7.87
CA ILE A 84 -16.16 8.57 -6.42
C ILE A 84 -15.89 9.94 -5.75
N LEU A 85 -14.96 10.72 -6.30
CA LEU A 85 -14.64 12.05 -5.75
C LEU A 85 -15.81 13.03 -5.86
N GLY A 86 -16.58 12.99 -6.94
CA GLY A 86 -17.81 13.78 -7.07
C GLY A 86 -18.87 13.38 -6.04
N LEU A 87 -19.03 12.10 -5.73
CA LEU A 87 -19.90 11.62 -4.65
C LEU A 87 -19.42 12.05 -3.26
N LEU A 88 -18.11 12.25 -3.07
CA LEU A 88 -17.52 12.78 -1.84
C LEU A 88 -17.61 14.31 -1.74
N GLY A 89 -18.24 14.97 -2.72
CA GLY A 89 -18.49 16.43 -2.70
C GLY A 89 -17.39 17.26 -3.37
N ALA A 90 -16.55 16.67 -4.21
CA ALA A 90 -15.58 17.42 -4.99
C ALA A 90 -16.23 18.01 -6.23
N ASP A 91 -16.05 19.33 -6.45
CA ASP A 91 -16.55 20.07 -7.60
C ASP A 91 -15.47 20.96 -8.24
N GLY A 92 -15.65 21.30 -9.52
CA GLY A 92 -14.83 22.27 -10.24
C GLY A 92 -13.33 21.94 -10.20
N ILE A 93 -12.53 22.91 -9.77
CA ILE A 93 -11.06 22.79 -9.70
C ILE A 93 -10.60 21.76 -8.66
N ILE A 94 -11.35 21.61 -7.56
CA ILE A 94 -11.06 20.64 -6.50
C ILE A 94 -11.21 19.23 -7.05
N LEU A 95 -12.26 18.96 -7.82
CA LEU A 95 -12.48 17.65 -8.47
C LEU A 95 -11.35 17.32 -9.45
N THR A 96 -10.91 18.29 -10.23
CA THR A 96 -9.81 18.10 -11.19
C THR A 96 -8.52 17.75 -10.45
N ASN A 97 -8.15 18.53 -9.45
CA ASN A 97 -6.95 18.33 -8.65
C ASN A 97 -6.97 16.98 -7.90
N ALA A 98 -8.09 16.64 -7.27
CA ALA A 98 -8.26 15.38 -6.56
C ALA A 98 -8.23 14.18 -7.51
N THR A 99 -8.80 14.32 -8.72
CA THR A 99 -8.79 13.26 -9.73
C THR A 99 -7.39 13.00 -10.24
N ASP A 100 -6.60 14.03 -10.54
CA ASP A 100 -5.21 13.92 -10.96
C ASP A 100 -4.36 13.23 -9.87
N TYR A 101 -4.56 13.62 -8.62
CA TYR A 101 -3.89 13.00 -7.47
C TYR A 101 -4.25 11.51 -7.33
N ILE A 102 -5.55 11.18 -7.31
CA ILE A 102 -6.02 9.81 -7.07
C ILE A 102 -5.70 8.87 -8.23
N LYS A 103 -5.71 9.33 -9.48
CA LYS A 103 -5.30 8.49 -10.62
C LYS A 103 -3.86 8.02 -10.50
N ILE A 104 -2.96 8.91 -10.08
CA ILE A 104 -1.56 8.56 -9.86
C ILE A 104 -1.46 7.61 -8.66
N ILE A 105 -2.11 7.93 -7.53
CA ILE A 105 -2.13 7.05 -6.34
C ILE A 105 -2.67 5.66 -6.68
N ALA A 106 -3.71 5.55 -7.52
CA ALA A 106 -4.26 4.28 -7.95
C ALA A 106 -3.23 3.39 -8.66
N LEU A 107 -2.40 3.98 -9.53
CA LEU A 107 -1.29 3.23 -10.16
C LEU A 107 -0.28 2.71 -9.14
N GLY A 108 -0.05 3.47 -8.08
CA GLY A 108 0.82 3.08 -6.97
C GLY A 108 0.16 2.20 -5.90
N ALA A 109 -1.15 1.96 -5.99
CA ALA A 109 -1.88 1.16 -5.00
C ALA A 109 -1.31 -0.26 -4.84
N ILE A 110 -0.74 -0.84 -5.90
CA ILE A 110 -0.05 -2.13 -5.86
C ILE A 110 1.11 -2.07 -4.86
N LEU A 111 1.96 -1.05 -4.96
CA LEU A 111 3.12 -0.87 -4.07
C LEU A 111 2.67 -0.59 -2.64
N GLN A 112 1.63 0.22 -2.47
CA GLN A 112 1.08 0.56 -1.16
C GLN A 112 0.47 -0.65 -0.45
N ILE A 113 -0.39 -1.43 -1.12
CA ILE A 113 -1.04 -2.61 -0.54
C ILE A 113 -0.01 -3.70 -0.22
N LEU A 114 0.94 -3.96 -1.12
CA LEU A 114 2.00 -4.95 -0.88
C LEU A 114 2.95 -4.49 0.22
N GLY A 115 3.40 -3.23 0.20
CA GLY A 115 4.29 -2.68 1.20
C GLY A 115 3.68 -2.74 2.60
N THR A 116 2.50 -2.17 2.80
CA THR A 116 1.82 -2.15 4.11
C THR A 116 1.37 -3.53 4.56
N GLY A 117 0.92 -4.39 3.64
CA GLY A 117 0.47 -5.75 3.94
C GLY A 117 1.59 -6.70 4.37
N MET A 118 2.84 -6.46 3.96
CA MET A 118 3.97 -7.29 4.39
C MET A 118 4.51 -6.91 5.77
N MET A 119 4.27 -5.70 6.25
CA MET A 119 4.83 -5.23 7.54
C MET A 119 4.43 -6.09 8.74
N PRO A 120 3.17 -6.53 8.92
CA PRO A 120 2.79 -7.41 10.02
C PRO A 120 3.55 -8.73 10.02
N PHE A 121 3.81 -9.32 8.86
CA PHE A 121 4.58 -10.56 8.76
C PHE A 121 6.03 -10.36 9.21
N ILE A 122 6.68 -9.27 8.77
CA ILE A 122 8.06 -8.95 9.18
C ILE A 122 8.14 -8.80 10.70
N ARG A 123 7.16 -8.14 11.33
CA ARG A 123 7.09 -7.99 12.80
C ARG A 123 6.93 -9.34 13.50
N ASN A 124 6.07 -10.21 12.98
CA ASN A 124 5.81 -11.52 13.57
C ASN A 124 6.98 -12.50 13.42
N TYR A 125 7.89 -12.24 12.48
CA TYR A 125 9.20 -12.94 12.40
C TYR A 125 10.21 -12.46 13.46
N GLY A 126 9.82 -11.55 14.37
CA GLY A 126 10.69 -11.01 15.40
C GLY A 126 11.58 -9.85 14.94
N ASN A 127 11.43 -9.37 13.71
CA ASN A 127 12.25 -8.30 13.15
C ASN A 127 11.50 -6.97 13.04
N SER A 128 10.91 -6.51 14.14
CA SER A 128 10.20 -5.23 14.21
C SER A 128 11.07 -4.04 13.76
N PHE A 129 12.39 -4.13 13.97
CA PHE A 129 13.34 -3.12 13.53
C PHE A 129 13.31 -2.93 12.00
N TRP A 130 13.32 -4.03 11.22
CA TRP A 130 13.23 -3.95 9.76
C TRP A 130 11.92 -3.37 9.26
N SER A 131 10.81 -3.71 9.92
CA SER A 131 9.50 -3.12 9.61
C SER A 131 9.50 -1.60 9.88
N MET A 132 10.06 -1.18 11.00
CA MET A 132 10.21 0.25 11.33
C MET A 132 11.11 0.95 10.32
N PHE A 133 12.27 0.38 10.01
CA PHE A 133 13.22 0.95 9.04
C PHE A 133 12.60 1.12 7.65
N ALA A 134 11.82 0.14 7.18
CA ALA A 134 11.12 0.23 5.90
C ALA A 134 10.10 1.38 5.88
N MET A 135 9.30 1.51 6.96
CA MET A 135 8.29 2.58 7.06
C MET A 135 8.93 3.97 7.16
N VAL A 136 9.97 4.11 7.99
CA VAL A 136 10.70 5.39 8.15
C VAL A 136 11.42 5.76 6.85
N GLY A 137 12.06 4.82 6.17
CA GLY A 137 12.70 5.03 4.88
C GLY A 137 11.71 5.52 3.81
N GLY A 138 10.54 4.89 3.72
CA GLY A 138 9.47 5.32 2.82
C GLY A 138 8.96 6.73 3.16
N PHE A 139 8.79 7.03 4.44
CA PHE A 139 8.33 8.34 4.90
C PHE A 139 9.35 9.46 4.60
N ILE A 140 10.64 9.22 4.86
CA ILE A 140 11.70 10.18 4.53
C ILE A 140 11.76 10.41 3.02
N THR A 141 11.67 9.33 2.23
CA THR A 141 11.65 9.44 0.76
C THR A 141 10.47 10.27 0.27
N ASN A 142 9.27 10.07 0.83
CA ASN A 142 8.10 10.89 0.51
C ASN A 142 8.36 12.37 0.80
N ILE A 143 8.86 12.73 2.00
CA ILE A 143 9.13 14.13 2.37
C ILE A 143 10.14 14.78 1.41
N VAL A 144 11.26 14.08 1.13
CA VAL A 144 12.31 14.60 0.26
C VAL A 144 11.78 14.81 -1.16
N LEU A 145 10.99 13.86 -1.67
CA LEU A 145 10.42 13.97 -3.02
C LEU A 145 9.27 14.98 -3.09
N ASP A 146 8.48 15.16 -2.03
CA ASP A 146 7.50 16.25 -1.95
C ASP A 146 8.20 17.61 -2.06
N PHE A 147 9.30 17.80 -1.33
CA PHE A 147 10.08 19.02 -1.44
C PHE A 147 10.61 19.23 -2.86
N ILE A 148 11.14 18.19 -3.51
CA ILE A 148 11.69 18.31 -4.86
C ILE A 148 10.57 18.52 -5.89
N PHE A 149 9.54 17.68 -5.92
CA PHE A 149 8.52 17.70 -6.98
C PHE A 149 7.49 18.80 -6.80
N VAL A 150 7.08 19.09 -5.57
CA VAL A 150 6.05 20.09 -5.32
C VAL A 150 6.64 21.48 -5.16
N TRP A 151 7.77 21.61 -4.43
CA TRP A 151 8.36 22.92 -4.14
C TRP A 151 9.33 23.40 -5.21
N ILE A 152 10.28 22.55 -5.68
CA ILE A 152 11.31 22.97 -6.65
C ILE A 152 10.76 22.89 -8.08
N TYR A 153 10.13 21.77 -8.45
CA TYR A 153 9.61 21.58 -9.81
C TYR A 153 8.17 22.07 -10.02
N GLU A 154 7.51 22.57 -8.99
CA GLU A 154 6.14 23.09 -9.04
C GLU A 154 5.13 22.16 -9.74
N MET A 155 5.33 20.83 -9.61
CA MET A 155 4.48 19.82 -10.25
C MET A 155 3.07 19.71 -9.62
N GLY A 156 2.81 20.47 -8.55
CA GLY A 156 1.52 20.53 -7.89
C GLY A 156 1.02 19.18 -7.39
N MET A 157 -0.26 18.87 -7.61
CA MET A 157 -0.90 17.63 -7.15
C MET A 157 -0.25 16.37 -7.72
N LYS A 158 0.25 16.44 -8.95
CA LYS A 158 0.93 15.29 -9.59
C LYS A 158 2.26 14.99 -8.92
N GLY A 159 2.96 16.04 -8.50
CA GLY A 159 4.22 15.91 -7.75
C GLY A 159 4.01 15.21 -6.41
N ALA A 160 3.02 15.66 -5.62
CA ALA A 160 2.68 15.07 -4.34
C ALA A 160 2.27 13.59 -4.47
N ALA A 161 1.42 13.26 -5.43
CA ALA A 161 1.03 11.87 -5.67
C ALA A 161 2.23 10.99 -6.05
N THR A 162 3.13 11.50 -6.90
CA THR A 162 4.32 10.76 -7.35
C THR A 162 5.29 10.53 -6.19
N ALA A 163 5.50 11.54 -5.34
CA ALA A 163 6.32 11.43 -4.13
C ALA A 163 5.77 10.37 -3.15
N THR A 164 4.45 10.36 -2.96
CA THR A 164 3.77 9.38 -2.12
C THR A 164 3.96 7.95 -2.65
N ILE A 165 3.78 7.72 -3.96
CA ILE A 165 4.02 6.41 -4.56
C ILE A 165 5.47 5.99 -4.44
N ALA A 166 6.42 6.89 -4.67
CA ALA A 166 7.83 6.58 -4.54
C ALA A 166 8.19 6.16 -3.10
N GLY A 167 7.67 6.87 -2.09
CA GLY A 167 7.82 6.49 -0.69
C GLY A 167 7.24 5.10 -0.38
N GLN A 168 6.05 4.79 -0.88
CA GLN A 168 5.47 3.45 -0.75
C GLN A 168 6.28 2.39 -1.51
N GLY A 169 6.85 2.76 -2.67
CA GLY A 169 7.75 1.92 -3.43
C GLY A 169 9.01 1.53 -2.66
N VAL A 170 9.64 2.48 -1.95
CA VAL A 170 10.78 2.22 -1.06
C VAL A 170 10.38 1.28 0.08
N THR A 171 9.23 1.52 0.71
CA THR A 171 8.71 0.64 1.76
C THR A 171 8.50 -0.78 1.25
N ALA A 172 7.86 -0.93 0.09
CA ALA A 172 7.64 -2.23 -0.55
C ALA A 172 8.95 -2.91 -0.96
N ALA A 173 9.90 -2.15 -1.52
CA ALA A 173 11.20 -2.68 -1.92
C ALA A 173 11.98 -3.24 -0.73
N ILE A 174 12.06 -2.50 0.39
CA ILE A 174 12.71 -2.97 1.62
C ILE A 174 12.01 -4.25 2.14
N ALA A 175 10.67 -4.29 2.12
CA ALA A 175 9.91 -5.47 2.52
C ALA A 175 10.22 -6.69 1.65
N ILE A 176 10.29 -6.50 0.33
CA ILE A 176 10.62 -7.57 -0.62
C ILE A 176 12.07 -8.04 -0.45
N ILE A 177 13.02 -7.11 -0.30
CA ILE A 177 14.43 -7.44 -0.05
C ILE A 177 14.56 -8.25 1.23
N TYR A 178 13.88 -7.83 2.30
CA TYR A 178 13.85 -8.60 3.55
C TYR A 178 13.28 -10.00 3.35
N ALA A 179 12.18 -10.12 2.60
CA ALA A 179 11.56 -11.41 2.30
C ALA A 179 12.49 -12.35 1.52
N LEU A 180 13.25 -11.82 0.56
CA LEU A 180 14.20 -12.58 -0.24
C LEU A 180 15.44 -12.99 0.57
N TYR A 181 15.93 -12.09 1.43
CA TYR A 181 17.12 -12.36 2.25
C TYR A 181 16.85 -13.41 3.33
N ASN A 182 15.71 -13.31 4.00
CA ASN A 182 15.25 -14.30 4.96
C ASN A 182 14.56 -15.44 4.21
N LYS A 183 15.31 -16.48 3.80
CA LYS A 183 14.83 -17.69 3.10
C LYS A 183 13.61 -18.40 3.75
N LYS A 184 13.12 -17.90 4.88
CA LYS A 184 11.90 -18.32 5.56
C LYS A 184 10.62 -17.83 4.88
N PHE A 185 10.71 -16.82 4.00
CA PHE A 185 9.61 -16.35 3.16
C PHE A 185 9.52 -17.23 1.90
N TYR A 186 9.12 -18.46 2.05
CA TYR A 186 8.96 -19.42 0.95
C TYR A 186 7.78 -19.09 0.01
N VAL A 187 7.63 -17.82 -0.37
CA VAL A 187 6.63 -17.41 -1.37
C VAL A 187 6.88 -18.09 -2.71
N TYR A 188 8.15 -18.37 -3.03
CA TYR A 188 8.53 -18.92 -4.34
C TYR A 188 8.24 -20.43 -4.52
N VAL A 189 8.26 -21.20 -3.45
CA VAL A 189 8.07 -22.67 -3.56
C VAL A 189 6.59 -23.07 -3.64
N TYR A 190 5.69 -22.28 -3.06
CA TYR A 190 4.24 -22.54 -3.07
C TYR A 190 3.53 -22.06 -4.34
N LEU A 191 4.14 -21.19 -5.15
CA LEU A 191 3.59 -20.75 -6.43
C LEU A 191 3.18 -21.91 -7.35
N LYS A 192 3.89 -23.04 -7.26
CA LYS A 192 3.63 -24.24 -8.08
C LYS A 192 2.53 -25.15 -7.50
N LYS A 193 2.24 -25.07 -6.20
CA LYS A 193 1.26 -25.94 -5.51
C LYS A 193 -0.09 -25.27 -5.22
N CYS A 194 -0.13 -23.94 -5.17
CA CYS A 194 -1.32 -23.17 -4.77
C CYS A 194 -2.45 -23.19 -5.82
N LYS A 195 -2.16 -23.52 -7.09
CA LYS A 195 -3.16 -23.59 -8.18
C LYS A 195 -4.34 -24.53 -7.91
N LYS A 196 -4.25 -25.43 -6.91
CA LYS A 196 -5.31 -26.40 -6.57
C LYS A 196 -5.99 -26.22 -5.20
N LYS A 197 -5.47 -25.37 -4.28
CA LYS A 197 -5.93 -25.30 -2.88
C LYS A 197 -6.39 -23.95 -2.36
N CYS A 198 -6.22 -22.86 -3.10
CA CYS A 198 -6.54 -21.51 -2.60
C CYS A 198 -8.01 -21.27 -2.25
N VAL A 199 -8.92 -22.04 -2.81
CA VAL A 199 -10.38 -21.88 -2.58
C VAL A 199 -10.86 -22.63 -1.33
N ALA A 200 -10.20 -23.69 -0.92
CA ALA A 200 -10.64 -24.55 0.16
C ALA A 200 -10.27 -24.09 1.59
N LEU A 201 -9.28 -23.19 1.73
CA LEU A 201 -8.75 -22.77 3.05
C LEU A 201 -9.56 -21.67 3.75
N TYR A 202 -10.42 -20.97 3.01
CA TYR A 202 -11.30 -19.91 3.57
C TYR A 202 -12.76 -20.37 3.78
N SER A 203 -13.07 -21.63 3.50
CA SER A 203 -14.43 -22.20 3.67
C SER A 203 -14.60 -23.05 4.94
N GLU A 204 -13.59 -23.18 5.78
CA GLU A 204 -13.64 -23.76 7.13
C GLU A 204 -13.43 -22.65 8.18
#